data_4f960598f16ee37eda842d72da9efc31
#
_entry.id   4f960598f16ee37eda842d72da9efc31
#
_cell.length_a   1.000
_cell.length_b   1.000
_cell.length_c   1.000
_cell.angle_alpha   90.00
_cell.angle_beta   90.00
_cell.angle_gamma   90.00
#
_symmetry.space_group_name_H-M   'P 1'
#
loop_
_entity.id
_entity.type
_entity.pdbx_description
1 polymer ?
#
loop_
_entity_poly.entity_id
_entity_poly.type
_entity_poly.pdbx_seq_one_letter_code
_entity_poly.pdbx_strand_id
1 'polypeptide(L)'
;MKKDILKHYIEVPDNLFALLSRYRVVIPGIQRHYVQGANNPKAESVRKQFIKEIFTAIEEKQNEFNLHFIYGPINTDGEDSFVPVDGQQRLTTLWLIARYAVEKAEPSDRKDLLRLLSRFTYEDRINAKRFCQALTCEDSRWDITQDPNPEILCQDWFVDYWKEDETVASMMRMLSTIHEEWNKHQDTITAEDVLEAIASKIRFELKIDAFGDDIYMKMNARGLQLTQWENFKGKFSEDLCEDIKETWDNEMEELSNLYFTCSSEQHELPDNAFFALYARIMAYEARKSGVDCGNSIKHLAAYTHNHNTWSQIELPFVPYSDFSGITNNGSVAKTCVKMLKTVLDHYKKIVPYFGDRTLFETFFHPKNKNDLDFTLCCYEYFKK
;
A
#
# COMPACT_ATOMS: atom_id res chain seq x y z
N MET A 1 32.33 16.46 6.94
CA MET A 1 31.23 15.49 6.85
C MET A 1 30.06 15.93 5.95
N LYS A 2 29.89 17.22 5.64
CA LYS A 2 28.68 17.78 5.00
C LYS A 2 28.59 17.66 3.48
N LYS A 3 29.60 17.19 2.77
CA LYS A 3 29.60 17.08 1.29
C LYS A 3 29.77 15.68 0.71
N ASP A 4 30.05 14.68 1.55
CA ASP A 4 30.44 13.36 1.04
C ASP A 4 29.29 12.34 1.02
N ILE A 5 28.23 12.55 1.79
CA ILE A 5 27.05 11.63 1.84
C ILE A 5 26.35 11.54 0.47
N LEU A 6 26.35 12.62 -0.31
CA LEU A 6 25.70 12.69 -1.63
C LEU A 6 26.65 12.46 -2.81
N LYS A 7 27.93 12.14 -2.60
CA LYS A 7 28.94 12.13 -3.67
C LYS A 7 29.45 10.77 -4.13
N HIS A 8 29.01 9.65 -3.58
CA HIS A 8 29.44 8.35 -4.09
C HIS A 8 28.60 7.94 -5.31
N TYR A 9 29.07 8.36 -6.49
CA TYR A 9 28.60 7.81 -7.78
C TYR A 9 29.22 6.40 -7.95
N ILE A 10 28.52 5.40 -7.45
CA ILE A 10 28.80 4.00 -7.77
C ILE A 10 27.99 3.68 -9.04
N GLU A 11 28.58 2.91 -9.97
CA GLU A 11 27.88 2.51 -11.21
C GLU A 11 26.55 1.78 -10.93
N VAL A 12 26.50 0.99 -9.85
CA VAL A 12 25.29 0.34 -9.35
C VAL A 12 25.07 0.75 -7.90
N PRO A 13 23.92 1.31 -7.54
CA PRO A 13 23.61 1.68 -6.15
C PRO A 13 23.62 0.45 -5.23
N ASP A 14 24.28 0.55 -4.10
CA ASP A 14 24.41 -0.52 -3.11
C ASP A 14 23.93 -0.15 -1.71
N ASN A 15 23.40 1.07 -1.55
CA ASN A 15 22.80 1.57 -0.32
C ASN A 15 21.59 2.45 -0.62
N LEU A 16 20.76 2.74 0.38
CA LEU A 16 19.50 3.46 0.22
C LEU A 16 19.70 4.86 -0.39
N PHE A 17 20.64 5.64 0.10
CA PHE A 17 20.82 7.01 -0.37
C PHE A 17 21.37 7.05 -1.80
N ALA A 18 22.27 6.15 -2.16
CA ALA A 18 22.72 6.01 -3.54
C ALA A 18 21.59 5.59 -4.47
N LEU A 19 20.73 4.66 -4.03
CA LEU A 19 19.55 4.22 -4.78
C LEU A 19 18.58 5.39 -5.01
N LEU A 20 18.20 6.10 -3.95
CA LEU A 20 17.29 7.24 -4.02
C LEU A 20 17.89 8.43 -4.78
N SER A 21 19.21 8.62 -4.77
CA SER A 21 19.86 9.67 -5.56
C SER A 21 19.75 9.42 -7.05
N ARG A 22 19.76 8.15 -7.45
CA ARG A 22 19.74 7.75 -8.86
C ARG A 22 18.34 7.51 -9.39
N TYR A 23 17.52 6.80 -8.63
CA TYR A 23 16.17 6.39 -9.05
C TYR A 23 15.11 6.86 -8.07
N ARG A 24 13.91 7.08 -8.58
CA ARG A 24 12.73 7.07 -7.73
C ARG A 24 12.42 5.61 -7.38
N VAL A 25 12.21 5.29 -6.11
CA VAL A 25 11.80 3.95 -5.69
C VAL A 25 10.29 3.89 -5.58
N VAL A 26 9.67 3.05 -6.40
CA VAL A 26 8.21 2.92 -6.48
C VAL A 26 7.81 1.51 -6.10
N ILE A 27 7.17 1.34 -4.95
CA ILE A 27 6.64 0.04 -4.53
C ILE A 27 5.36 -0.22 -5.33
N PRO A 28 5.32 -1.26 -6.20
CA PRO A 28 4.18 -1.50 -7.07
C PRO A 28 2.97 -2.03 -6.30
N GLY A 29 1.77 -1.73 -6.81
CA GLY A 29 0.49 -2.10 -6.19
C GLY A 29 0.25 -3.60 -6.09
N ILE A 30 0.81 -4.35 -7.01
CA ILE A 30 0.77 -5.82 -7.04
C ILE A 30 1.60 -6.48 -5.92
N GLN A 31 2.44 -5.72 -5.22
CA GLN A 31 3.18 -6.21 -4.05
C GLN A 31 2.28 -6.30 -2.81
N ARG A 32 2.61 -7.25 -1.93
CA ARG A 32 1.94 -7.38 -0.62
C ARG A 32 2.07 -6.11 0.21
N HIS A 33 1.15 -5.94 1.17
CA HIS A 33 1.25 -4.88 2.18
C HIS A 33 2.62 -4.88 2.87
N TYR A 34 2.96 -3.76 3.51
CA TYR A 34 4.13 -3.70 4.36
C TYR A 34 3.91 -4.55 5.62
N VAL A 35 4.29 -5.84 5.55
CA VAL A 35 3.97 -6.83 6.58
C VAL A 35 5.00 -6.90 7.71
N GLN A 36 6.19 -6.32 7.59
CA GLN A 36 7.15 -6.28 8.70
C GLN A 36 6.59 -5.48 9.89
N GLY A 37 5.74 -4.49 9.62
CA GLY A 37 5.01 -3.76 10.64
C GLY A 37 3.67 -4.38 11.06
N ALA A 38 3.26 -5.53 10.52
CA ALA A 38 1.95 -6.12 10.78
C ALA A 38 1.71 -6.45 12.28
N ASN A 39 0.44 -6.40 12.69
CA ASN A 39 0.03 -6.65 14.06
C ASN A 39 -0.21 -8.14 14.32
N ASN A 40 0.87 -8.92 14.30
CA ASN A 40 0.82 -10.32 14.71
C ASN A 40 2.17 -10.73 15.34
N PRO A 41 2.18 -11.75 16.24
CA PRO A 41 3.37 -12.12 17.00
C PRO A 41 4.59 -12.49 16.16
N LYS A 42 4.37 -13.11 14.99
CA LYS A 42 5.45 -13.50 14.08
C LYS A 42 6.10 -12.26 13.45
N ALA A 43 5.30 -11.34 12.94
CA ALA A 43 5.81 -10.09 12.35
C ALA A 43 6.50 -9.23 13.40
N GLU A 44 5.96 -9.16 14.61
CA GLU A 44 6.57 -8.43 15.73
C GLU A 44 7.95 -8.99 16.08
N SER A 45 8.07 -10.32 16.21
CA SER A 45 9.37 -10.95 16.49
C SER A 45 10.40 -10.66 15.39
N VAL A 46 10.01 -10.82 14.12
CA VAL A 46 10.89 -10.55 12.96
C VAL A 46 11.29 -9.06 12.92
N ARG A 47 10.34 -8.15 13.14
CA ARG A 47 10.57 -6.70 13.16
C ARG A 47 11.57 -6.32 14.24
N LYS A 48 11.32 -6.74 15.49
CA LYS A 48 12.20 -6.44 16.64
C LYS A 48 13.60 -6.99 16.42
N GLN A 49 13.70 -8.22 15.92
CA GLN A 49 15.00 -8.84 15.63
C GLN A 49 15.76 -8.07 14.54
N PHE A 50 15.10 -7.73 13.44
CA PHE A 50 15.72 -7.02 12.32
C PHE A 50 16.23 -5.63 12.72
N ILE A 51 15.43 -4.85 13.45
CA ILE A 51 15.84 -3.54 13.95
C ILE A 51 17.00 -3.67 14.94
N LYS A 52 16.92 -4.62 15.86
CA LYS A 52 18.01 -4.90 16.81
C LYS A 52 19.31 -5.24 16.10
N GLU A 53 19.30 -6.08 15.09
CA GLU A 53 20.51 -6.46 14.32
C GLU A 53 21.15 -5.24 13.64
N ILE A 54 20.35 -4.35 13.05
CA ILE A 54 20.84 -3.11 12.44
C ILE A 54 21.48 -2.21 13.50
N PHE A 55 20.83 -1.97 14.63
CA PHE A 55 21.35 -1.10 15.68
C PHE A 55 22.60 -1.68 16.35
N THR A 56 22.61 -2.99 16.57
CA THR A 56 23.81 -3.68 17.07
C THR A 56 25.00 -3.52 16.11
N ALA A 57 24.76 -3.69 14.81
CA ALA A 57 25.81 -3.52 13.80
C ALA A 57 26.38 -2.08 13.76
N ILE A 58 25.51 -1.08 13.98
CA ILE A 58 25.93 0.33 14.07
C ILE A 58 26.75 0.56 15.34
N GLU A 59 26.28 0.08 16.51
CA GLU A 59 26.95 0.22 17.81
C GLU A 59 28.32 -0.43 17.82
N GLU A 60 28.44 -1.65 17.30
CA GLU A 60 29.67 -2.40 17.16
C GLU A 60 30.62 -1.84 16.08
N LYS A 61 30.18 -0.79 15.37
CA LYS A 61 30.90 -0.17 14.24
C LYS A 61 31.34 -1.17 13.19
N GLN A 62 30.47 -2.14 12.89
CA GLN A 62 30.73 -3.09 11.83
C GLN A 62 31.03 -2.37 10.52
N ASN A 63 31.95 -2.92 9.73
CA ASN A 63 32.33 -2.32 8.45
C ASN A 63 31.21 -2.41 7.42
N GLU A 64 30.39 -3.47 7.50
CA GLU A 64 29.29 -3.72 6.57
C GLU A 64 28.19 -4.53 7.25
N PHE A 65 26.93 -4.12 7.01
CA PHE A 65 25.73 -4.91 7.31
C PHE A 65 25.00 -5.19 6.00
N ASN A 66 24.95 -6.46 5.62
CA ASN A 66 24.45 -6.85 4.31
C ASN A 66 22.96 -7.22 4.36
N LEU A 67 22.13 -6.46 3.65
CA LEU A 67 20.70 -6.71 3.44
C LEU A 67 20.42 -7.73 2.33
N HIS A 68 21.45 -8.38 1.80
CA HIS A 68 21.38 -9.28 0.66
C HIS A 68 20.92 -8.58 -0.63
N PHE A 69 20.43 -9.35 -1.61
CA PHE A 69 20.02 -8.77 -2.88
C PHE A 69 18.65 -8.08 -2.78
N ILE A 70 18.52 -6.99 -3.53
CA ILE A 70 17.28 -6.31 -3.83
C ILE A 70 17.10 -6.38 -5.34
N TYR A 71 15.94 -6.79 -5.77
CA TYR A 71 15.70 -7.11 -7.16
C TYR A 71 14.48 -6.38 -7.72
N GLY A 72 14.61 -5.85 -8.95
CA GLY A 72 13.50 -5.24 -9.70
C GLY A 72 13.95 -4.58 -11.00
N PRO A 73 13.02 -4.32 -11.92
CA PRO A 73 13.28 -3.56 -13.14
C PRO A 73 13.43 -2.06 -12.86
N ILE A 74 14.05 -1.38 -13.82
CA ILE A 74 14.00 0.08 -13.93
C ILE A 74 12.97 0.42 -15.00
N ASN A 75 12.00 1.26 -14.63
CA ASN A 75 11.10 1.88 -15.59
C ASN A 75 11.72 3.22 -16.03
N THR A 76 11.86 3.40 -17.34
CA THR A 76 12.44 4.59 -17.98
C THR A 76 11.37 5.48 -18.62
N ASP A 77 10.09 5.14 -18.47
CA ASP A 77 8.99 5.96 -18.97
C ASP A 77 8.81 7.18 -18.06
N GLY A 78 9.48 8.28 -18.40
CA GLY A 78 9.49 9.51 -17.62
C GLY A 78 10.72 9.66 -16.73
N GLU A 79 10.53 9.85 -15.42
CA GLU A 79 11.63 9.85 -14.45
C GLU A 79 12.05 8.41 -14.13
N ASP A 80 13.36 8.12 -14.28
CA ASP A 80 13.90 6.79 -14.00
C ASP A 80 13.48 6.29 -12.63
N SER A 81 12.73 5.19 -12.59
CA SER A 81 12.21 4.61 -11.36
C SER A 81 12.63 3.14 -11.21
N PHE A 82 13.06 2.79 -10.01
CA PHE A 82 13.32 1.41 -9.62
C PHE A 82 12.06 0.82 -8.98
N VAL A 83 11.58 -0.28 -9.52
CA VAL A 83 10.36 -0.98 -9.08
C VAL A 83 10.74 -2.29 -8.41
N PRO A 84 10.88 -2.34 -7.06
CA PRO A 84 11.36 -3.54 -6.39
C PRO A 84 10.33 -4.67 -6.46
N VAL A 85 10.76 -5.81 -6.99
CA VAL A 85 10.02 -7.09 -6.98
C VAL A 85 10.33 -7.87 -5.70
N ASP A 86 11.58 -7.86 -5.26
CA ASP A 86 11.98 -8.37 -3.95
C ASP A 86 12.81 -7.33 -3.19
N GLY A 87 12.78 -7.41 -1.86
CA GLY A 87 13.46 -6.47 -0.96
C GLY A 87 12.65 -5.25 -0.58
N GLN A 88 11.42 -5.08 -1.07
CA GLN A 88 10.54 -3.96 -0.74
C GLN A 88 10.37 -3.74 0.78
N GLN A 89 10.20 -4.83 1.54
CA GLN A 89 10.03 -4.76 3.00
C GLN A 89 11.28 -4.18 3.68
N ARG A 90 12.45 -4.62 3.25
CA ARG A 90 13.76 -4.15 3.74
C ARG A 90 14.00 -2.69 3.36
N LEU A 91 13.68 -2.30 2.12
CA LEU A 91 13.77 -0.92 1.67
C LEU A 91 12.83 0.01 2.45
N THR A 92 11.57 -0.40 2.66
CA THR A 92 10.61 0.39 3.45
C THR A 92 11.10 0.56 4.88
N THR A 93 11.59 -0.51 5.51
CA THR A 93 12.13 -0.43 6.89
C THR A 93 13.34 0.49 6.94
N LEU A 94 14.28 0.36 6.03
CA LEU A 94 15.47 1.21 5.99
C LEU A 94 15.13 2.68 5.73
N TRP A 95 14.14 2.93 4.88
CA TRP A 95 13.62 4.27 4.65
C TRP A 95 12.97 4.88 5.92
N LEU A 96 12.22 4.09 6.69
CA LEU A 96 11.65 4.54 7.96
C LEU A 96 12.72 4.84 9.01
N ILE A 97 13.79 4.02 9.09
CA ILE A 97 14.95 4.29 9.96
C ILE A 97 15.61 5.60 9.56
N ALA A 98 15.84 5.82 8.25
CA ALA A 98 16.43 7.06 7.74
C ALA A 98 15.57 8.27 8.09
N ARG A 99 14.24 8.16 7.88
CA ARG A 99 13.31 9.25 8.19
C ARG A 99 13.28 9.58 9.69
N TYR A 100 13.30 8.54 10.54
CA TYR A 100 13.39 8.70 11.99
C TYR A 100 14.70 9.38 12.42
N ALA A 101 15.82 8.95 11.85
CA ALA A 101 17.14 9.53 12.12
C ALA A 101 17.21 11.00 11.70
N VAL A 102 16.61 11.38 10.57
CA VAL A 102 16.52 12.78 10.13
C VAL A 102 15.72 13.64 11.12
N GLU A 103 14.66 13.11 11.74
CA GLU A 103 13.91 13.83 12.76
C GLU A 103 14.73 14.03 14.03
N LYS A 104 15.47 13.01 14.43
CA LYS A 104 16.25 13.02 15.67
C LYS A 104 17.53 13.86 15.58
N ALA A 105 18.21 13.85 14.45
CA ALA A 105 19.45 14.59 14.23
C ALA A 105 19.23 16.09 14.01
N GLU A 106 18.08 16.49 13.52
CA GLU A 106 17.83 17.86 13.03
C GLU A 106 19.01 18.42 12.19
N PRO A 107 19.50 17.67 11.19
CA PRO A 107 20.70 18.04 10.47
C PRO A 107 20.51 19.34 9.70
N SER A 108 21.60 20.10 9.53
CA SER A 108 21.56 21.36 8.74
C SER A 108 21.14 21.18 7.28
N ASP A 109 21.24 19.97 6.77
CA ASP A 109 20.82 19.50 5.46
C ASP A 109 19.51 18.70 5.48
N ARG A 110 18.71 18.84 6.55
CA ARG A 110 17.40 18.20 6.73
C ARG A 110 16.53 18.30 5.48
N LYS A 111 16.46 19.48 4.88
CA LYS A 111 15.67 19.72 3.68
C LYS A 111 16.12 18.84 2.50
N ASP A 112 17.41 18.74 2.28
CA ASP A 112 17.96 17.93 1.17
C ASP A 112 17.76 16.43 1.44
N LEU A 113 17.89 15.98 2.69
CA LEU A 113 17.60 14.60 3.08
C LEU A 113 16.11 14.26 2.93
N LEU A 114 15.20 15.13 3.37
CA LEU A 114 13.76 14.92 3.16
C LEU A 114 13.39 14.88 1.68
N ARG A 115 13.99 15.77 0.86
CA ARG A 115 13.83 15.74 -0.60
C ARG A 115 14.34 14.44 -1.20
N LEU A 116 15.46 13.90 -0.71
CA LEU A 116 15.97 12.61 -1.14
C LEU A 116 15.00 11.48 -0.74
N LEU A 117 14.55 11.47 0.50
CA LEU A 117 13.61 10.47 1.02
C LEU A 117 12.24 10.54 0.31
N SER A 118 11.81 11.70 -0.19
CA SER A 118 10.55 11.85 -0.94
C SER A 118 10.55 11.13 -2.29
N ARG A 119 11.72 10.64 -2.75
CA ARG A 119 11.83 9.79 -3.94
C ARG A 119 11.42 8.33 -3.70
N PHE A 120 11.07 7.96 -2.46
CA PHE A 120 10.46 6.68 -2.11
C PHE A 120 8.95 6.83 -2.06
N THR A 121 8.20 5.95 -2.74
CA THR A 121 6.74 6.04 -2.81
C THR A 121 6.08 4.68 -3.05
N TYR A 122 4.76 4.64 -2.92
CA TYR A 122 3.90 3.54 -3.35
C TYR A 122 3.16 3.93 -4.63
N GLU A 123 2.88 2.98 -5.51
CA GLU A 123 2.16 3.22 -6.77
C GLU A 123 0.65 3.28 -6.53
N ASP A 124 0.02 2.14 -6.29
CA ASP A 124 -1.44 2.00 -6.24
C ASP A 124 -2.03 2.03 -4.82
N ARG A 125 -1.19 2.16 -3.79
CA ARG A 125 -1.63 2.31 -2.40
C ARG A 125 -1.69 3.79 -2.06
N ILE A 126 -2.79 4.44 -2.42
CA ILE A 126 -2.94 5.90 -2.36
C ILE A 126 -2.68 6.43 -0.94
N ASN A 127 -3.22 5.77 0.09
CA ASN A 127 -3.01 6.20 1.48
C ASN A 127 -1.54 6.08 1.89
N ALA A 128 -0.88 4.97 1.58
CA ALA A 128 0.55 4.80 1.85
C ALA A 128 1.40 5.80 1.06
N LYS A 129 1.06 6.06 -0.21
CA LYS A 129 1.69 7.08 -1.06
C LYS A 129 1.59 8.47 -0.42
N ARG A 130 0.38 8.90 -0.04
CA ARG A 130 0.14 10.20 0.60
C ARG A 130 0.80 10.30 1.97
N PHE A 131 0.78 9.21 2.74
CA PHE A 131 1.48 9.16 4.01
C PHE A 131 3.00 9.31 3.86
N CYS A 132 3.63 8.62 2.89
CA CYS A 132 5.05 8.80 2.59
C CYS A 132 5.37 10.24 2.16
N GLN A 133 4.52 10.84 1.33
CA GLN A 133 4.65 12.24 0.92
C GLN A 133 4.54 13.18 2.11
N ALA A 134 3.52 13.00 2.95
CA ALA A 134 3.34 13.81 4.17
C ALA A 134 4.53 13.67 5.11
N LEU A 135 4.98 12.45 5.40
CA LEU A 135 6.14 12.19 6.26
C LEU A 135 7.44 12.89 5.79
N THR A 136 7.59 13.14 4.50
CA THR A 136 8.77 13.80 3.92
C THR A 136 8.58 15.29 3.64
N CYS A 137 7.45 15.90 4.01
CA CYS A 137 7.29 17.33 3.98
C CYS A 137 8.18 18.02 5.02
N GLU A 138 8.66 19.23 4.73
CA GLU A 138 9.52 20.00 5.63
C GLU A 138 8.84 20.31 6.97
N ASP A 139 7.52 20.53 6.94
CA ASP A 139 6.70 20.88 8.10
C ASP A 139 6.23 19.65 8.90
N SER A 140 6.47 18.44 8.39
CA SER A 140 6.09 17.21 9.08
C SER A 140 7.04 16.92 10.23
N ARG A 141 6.64 17.33 11.42
CA ARG A 141 7.37 17.17 12.68
C ARG A 141 6.52 16.39 13.67
N TRP A 142 7.17 15.74 14.62
CA TRP A 142 6.56 15.14 15.81
C TRP A 142 7.54 15.21 16.98
N ASP A 143 7.07 15.06 18.20
CA ASP A 143 7.95 14.99 19.37
C ASP A 143 8.71 13.66 19.38
N ILE A 144 9.99 13.73 19.02
CA ILE A 144 10.88 12.56 18.93
C ILE A 144 11.21 11.94 20.28
N THR A 145 10.87 12.60 21.40
CA THR A 145 11.06 12.06 22.74
C THR A 145 9.96 11.10 23.15
N GLN A 146 8.83 11.11 22.43
CA GLN A 146 7.68 10.26 22.64
C GLN A 146 7.61 9.17 21.58
N ASP A 147 6.75 8.17 21.81
CA ASP A 147 6.46 7.15 20.80
C ASP A 147 5.88 7.83 19.54
N PRO A 148 6.49 7.65 18.36
CA PRO A 148 6.02 8.27 17.13
C PRO A 148 4.57 7.93 16.76
N ASN A 149 4.08 6.74 17.12
CA ASN A 149 2.75 6.33 16.68
C ASN A 149 1.66 7.25 17.25
N PRO A 150 1.46 7.41 18.57
CA PRO A 150 0.48 8.36 19.08
C PRO A 150 0.80 9.81 18.71
N GLU A 151 2.07 10.19 18.65
CA GLU A 151 2.48 11.55 18.30
C GLU A 151 2.10 11.95 16.88
N ILE A 152 2.35 11.10 15.90
CA ILE A 152 2.01 11.33 14.49
C ILE A 152 0.49 11.39 14.31
N LEU A 153 -0.28 10.54 14.99
CA LEU A 153 -1.74 10.55 14.92
C LEU A 153 -2.36 11.91 15.39
N CYS A 154 -1.65 12.65 16.22
CA CYS A 154 -2.10 13.96 16.73
C CYS A 154 -1.66 15.13 15.85
N GLN A 155 -0.89 14.92 14.78
CA GLN A 155 -0.39 15.99 13.93
C GLN A 155 -1.45 16.45 12.92
N ASP A 156 -1.51 17.75 12.66
CA ASP A 156 -2.46 18.35 11.71
C ASP A 156 -2.31 17.85 10.28
N TRP A 157 -1.12 17.36 9.91
CA TRP A 157 -0.86 16.80 8.59
C TRP A 157 -1.26 15.34 8.44
N PHE A 158 -1.55 14.63 9.57
CA PHE A 158 -2.01 13.25 9.54
C PHE A 158 -3.52 13.19 9.26
N VAL A 159 -3.90 12.39 8.30
CA VAL A 159 -5.31 12.21 7.94
C VAL A 159 -5.86 10.98 8.68
N ASP A 160 -6.91 11.18 9.48
CA ASP A 160 -7.40 10.19 10.44
C ASP A 160 -7.70 8.81 9.85
N TYR A 161 -8.23 8.72 8.63
CA TYR A 161 -8.52 7.45 7.98
C TYR A 161 -7.26 6.69 7.53
N TRP A 162 -6.08 7.30 7.49
CA TRP A 162 -4.85 6.58 7.15
C TRP A 162 -4.48 5.51 8.18
N LYS A 163 -4.90 5.66 9.43
CA LYS A 163 -4.66 4.66 10.49
C LYS A 163 -5.31 3.30 10.19
N GLU A 164 -6.36 3.29 9.35
CA GLU A 164 -7.07 2.07 8.94
C GLU A 164 -6.41 1.38 7.72
N ASP A 165 -5.50 2.06 7.04
CA ASP A 165 -4.70 1.44 5.98
C ASP A 165 -3.61 0.54 6.59
N GLU A 166 -3.64 -0.76 6.25
CA GLU A 166 -2.72 -1.75 6.86
C GLU A 166 -1.24 -1.42 6.60
N THR A 167 -0.91 -0.82 5.46
CA THR A 167 0.46 -0.41 5.15
C THR A 167 0.89 0.78 6.01
N VAL A 168 0.03 1.79 6.15
CA VAL A 168 0.29 2.95 7.00
C VAL A 168 0.38 2.53 8.47
N ALA A 169 -0.60 1.75 8.96
CA ALA A 169 -0.60 1.24 10.33
C ALA A 169 0.66 0.41 10.62
N SER A 170 1.13 -0.37 9.65
CA SER A 170 2.38 -1.12 9.76
C SER A 170 3.62 -0.23 9.79
N MET A 171 3.66 0.86 9.01
CA MET A 171 4.74 1.85 9.07
C MET A 171 4.77 2.55 10.42
N MET A 172 3.62 2.91 10.97
CA MET A 172 3.50 3.53 12.29
C MET A 172 4.03 2.61 13.39
N ARG A 173 3.64 1.33 13.39
CA ARG A 173 4.16 0.32 14.34
C ARG A 173 5.67 0.09 14.18
N MET A 174 6.19 0.17 12.95
CA MET A 174 7.64 0.09 12.72
C MET A 174 8.36 1.31 13.31
N LEU A 175 7.84 2.52 13.16
CA LEU A 175 8.41 3.72 13.76
C LEU A 175 8.45 3.62 15.30
N SER A 176 7.40 3.07 15.93
CA SER A 176 7.43 2.78 17.38
C SER A 176 8.53 1.77 17.74
N THR A 177 8.71 0.71 16.94
CA THR A 177 9.76 -0.28 17.19
C THR A 177 11.16 0.32 17.03
N ILE A 178 11.35 1.20 16.04
CA ILE A 178 12.61 1.95 15.85
C ILE A 178 12.88 2.83 17.07
N HIS A 179 11.85 3.53 17.56
CA HIS A 179 11.94 4.37 18.75
C HIS A 179 12.31 3.55 20.00
N GLU A 180 11.64 2.43 20.23
CA GLU A 180 11.94 1.52 21.36
C GLU A 180 13.38 1.02 21.32
N GLU A 181 13.87 0.61 20.17
CA GLU A 181 15.25 0.11 20.04
C GLU A 181 16.26 1.25 20.15
N TRP A 182 15.98 2.40 19.54
CA TRP A 182 16.84 3.58 19.65
C TRP A 182 17.07 3.97 21.10
N ASN A 183 16.03 4.00 21.93
CA ASN A 183 16.11 4.36 23.33
C ASN A 183 17.01 3.42 24.16
N LYS A 184 17.23 2.18 23.72
CA LYS A 184 18.19 1.25 24.34
C LYS A 184 19.64 1.60 24.01
N HIS A 185 19.88 2.29 22.91
CA HIS A 185 21.21 2.65 22.39
C HIS A 185 21.48 4.17 22.44
N GLN A 186 20.63 4.96 23.11
CA GLN A 186 20.68 6.42 23.08
C GLN A 186 22.01 7.01 23.61
N ASP A 187 22.74 6.28 24.47
CA ASP A 187 24.01 6.72 25.05
C ASP A 187 25.21 6.31 24.18
N THR A 188 25.01 5.46 23.18
CA THR A 188 26.11 4.85 22.39
C THR A 188 26.00 5.14 20.90
N ILE A 189 24.80 5.44 20.38
CA ILE A 189 24.54 5.69 18.96
C ILE A 189 23.90 7.08 18.79
N THR A 190 24.51 7.91 17.95
CA THR A 190 23.95 9.19 17.52
C THR A 190 23.09 9.03 16.26
N ALA A 191 22.26 10.03 15.95
CA ALA A 191 21.48 10.03 14.74
C ALA A 191 22.35 10.19 13.49
N GLU A 192 23.47 10.88 13.61
CA GLU A 192 24.48 11.00 12.58
C GLU A 192 25.15 9.66 12.29
N ASP A 193 25.42 8.83 13.32
CA ASP A 193 25.98 7.49 13.15
C ASP A 193 25.03 6.60 12.33
N VAL A 194 23.71 6.71 12.57
CA VAL A 194 22.69 5.97 11.81
C VAL A 194 22.63 6.45 10.37
N LEU A 195 22.60 7.77 10.13
CA LEU A 195 22.60 8.32 8.77
C LEU A 195 23.87 7.96 7.99
N GLU A 196 25.03 7.99 8.66
CA GLU A 196 26.30 7.56 8.07
C GLU A 196 26.28 6.06 7.74
N ALA A 197 25.75 5.24 8.63
CA ALA A 197 25.63 3.80 8.39
C ALA A 197 24.72 3.49 7.19
N ILE A 198 23.59 4.17 7.05
CA ILE A 198 22.71 4.02 5.88
C ILE A 198 23.40 4.45 4.59
N ALA A 199 24.25 5.47 4.66
CA ALA A 199 24.97 6.00 3.50
C ALA A 199 26.16 5.13 3.08
N SER A 200 26.78 4.37 4.00
CA SER A 200 28.09 3.77 3.75
C SER A 200 28.28 2.33 4.21
N LYS A 201 27.49 1.84 5.18
CA LYS A 201 27.71 0.54 5.83
C LYS A 201 26.57 -0.46 5.63
N ILE A 202 25.33 0.02 5.59
CA ILE A 202 24.16 -0.84 5.32
C ILE A 202 24.04 -1.01 3.81
N ARG A 203 24.43 -2.18 3.34
CA ARG A 203 24.60 -2.49 1.92
C ARG A 203 23.61 -3.53 1.43
N PHE A 204 23.33 -3.50 0.14
CA PHE A 204 22.60 -4.55 -0.58
C PHE A 204 23.17 -4.72 -1.99
N GLU A 205 22.93 -5.87 -2.57
CA GLU A 205 23.26 -6.13 -3.96
C GLU A 205 22.05 -5.83 -4.83
N LEU A 206 22.12 -4.74 -5.64
CA LEU A 206 21.03 -4.37 -6.54
C LEU A 206 21.09 -5.21 -7.81
N LYS A 207 20.01 -5.93 -8.11
CA LYS A 207 19.84 -6.70 -9.35
C LYS A 207 18.80 -6.03 -10.22
N ILE A 208 19.26 -5.49 -11.35
CA ILE A 208 18.44 -4.79 -12.33
C ILE A 208 18.33 -5.70 -13.56
N ASP A 209 17.29 -6.52 -13.62
CA ASP A 209 17.03 -7.36 -14.78
C ASP A 209 15.54 -7.38 -15.11
N ALA A 210 15.24 -7.43 -16.40
CA ALA A 210 13.89 -7.62 -16.91
C ALA A 210 13.55 -9.12 -16.90
N PHE A 211 13.14 -9.66 -15.76
CA PHE A 211 12.59 -11.01 -15.72
C PHE A 211 11.09 -10.97 -16.00
N GLY A 212 10.61 -11.94 -16.78
CA GLY A 212 9.20 -12.07 -17.10
C GLY A 212 8.34 -12.44 -15.86
N ASP A 213 7.03 -12.27 -16.01
CA ASP A 213 5.97 -12.48 -15.00
C ASP A 213 6.07 -13.79 -14.20
N ASP A 214 6.67 -14.85 -14.79
CA ASP A 214 6.82 -16.17 -14.15
C ASP A 214 7.73 -16.18 -12.91
N ILE A 215 8.77 -15.34 -12.89
CA ILE A 215 9.68 -15.24 -11.74
C ILE A 215 9.05 -14.41 -10.64
N TYR A 216 8.35 -13.35 -11.03
CA TYR A 216 7.54 -12.54 -10.13
C TYR A 216 6.53 -13.40 -9.33
N MET A 217 5.80 -14.26 -10.04
CA MET A 217 4.84 -15.21 -9.44
C MET A 217 5.52 -16.20 -8.47
N LYS A 218 6.71 -16.72 -8.83
CA LYS A 218 7.45 -17.67 -8.00
C LYS A 218 8.09 -17.05 -6.77
N MET A 219 8.48 -15.79 -6.82
CA MET A 219 9.08 -15.07 -5.68
C MET A 219 8.01 -14.66 -4.66
N ASN A 220 6.83 -14.25 -5.12
CA ASN A 220 5.69 -13.90 -4.25
C ASN A 220 5.06 -15.14 -3.56
N ALA A 221 5.24 -16.35 -4.10
CA ALA A 221 4.77 -17.59 -3.48
C ALA A 221 5.44 -17.91 -2.12
N ARG A 222 6.50 -17.21 -1.74
CA ARG A 222 7.22 -17.38 -0.46
C ARG A 222 6.74 -16.51 0.69
N GLY A 223 5.79 -15.58 0.45
CA GLY A 223 5.23 -14.66 1.43
C GLY A 223 3.72 -14.78 1.62
N LEU A 224 3.11 -13.88 2.37
CA LEU A 224 1.65 -13.72 2.38
C LEU A 224 1.20 -13.40 0.95
N GLN A 225 0.35 -14.25 0.39
CA GLN A 225 -0.19 -14.05 -0.94
C GLN A 225 -1.03 -12.78 -0.97
N LEU A 226 -0.97 -12.05 -2.08
CA LEU A 226 -1.92 -10.98 -2.36
C LEU A 226 -3.34 -11.56 -2.34
N THR A 227 -4.28 -10.78 -1.82
CA THR A 227 -5.69 -11.15 -1.93
C THR A 227 -6.12 -11.19 -3.40
N GLN A 228 -7.24 -11.85 -3.69
CA GLN A 228 -7.78 -11.85 -5.04
C GLN A 228 -8.10 -10.43 -5.53
N TRP A 229 -8.57 -9.56 -4.62
CA TRP A 229 -8.86 -8.17 -4.90
C TRP A 229 -7.60 -7.36 -5.25
N GLU A 230 -6.53 -7.53 -4.49
CA GLU A 230 -5.26 -6.87 -4.77
C GLU A 230 -4.67 -7.29 -6.13
N ASN A 231 -4.70 -8.59 -6.42
CA ASN A 231 -4.28 -9.12 -7.72
C ASN A 231 -5.15 -8.57 -8.87
N PHE A 232 -6.45 -8.50 -8.65
CA PHE A 232 -7.37 -7.94 -9.64
C PHE A 232 -7.09 -6.45 -9.88
N LYS A 233 -6.98 -5.64 -8.82
CA LYS A 233 -6.75 -4.19 -8.92
C LYS A 233 -5.49 -3.87 -9.73
N GLY A 234 -4.37 -4.52 -9.41
CA GLY A 234 -3.11 -4.27 -10.12
C GLY A 234 -3.24 -4.52 -11.63
N LYS A 235 -3.71 -5.71 -12.01
CA LYS A 235 -3.89 -6.05 -13.43
C LYS A 235 -4.95 -5.21 -14.13
N PHE A 236 -6.05 -4.90 -13.45
CA PHE A 236 -7.09 -4.06 -14.03
C PHE A 236 -6.62 -2.63 -14.28
N SER A 237 -5.83 -2.07 -13.37
CA SER A 237 -5.22 -0.75 -13.56
C SER A 237 -4.29 -0.73 -14.77
N GLU A 238 -3.51 -1.79 -15.02
CA GLU A 238 -2.66 -1.92 -16.22
C GLU A 238 -3.47 -1.93 -17.53
N ASP A 239 -4.65 -2.58 -17.53
CA ASP A 239 -5.54 -2.68 -18.70
C ASP A 239 -6.36 -1.40 -18.95
N LEU A 240 -6.41 -0.46 -18.00
CA LEU A 240 -7.14 0.79 -18.17
C LEU A 240 -6.37 1.80 -19.03
N CYS A 241 -7.14 2.56 -19.85
CA CYS A 241 -6.59 3.70 -20.56
C CYS A 241 -6.20 4.82 -19.57
N GLU A 242 -5.17 5.60 -19.89
CA GLU A 242 -4.65 6.70 -19.05
C GLU A 242 -5.74 7.72 -18.63
N ASP A 243 -6.69 8.01 -19.50
CA ASP A 243 -7.77 8.97 -19.25
C ASP A 243 -8.75 8.55 -18.14
N ILE A 244 -8.71 7.29 -17.69
CA ILE A 244 -9.60 6.74 -16.66
C ILE A 244 -8.82 6.24 -15.42
N LYS A 245 -7.51 6.09 -15.48
CA LYS A 245 -6.68 5.63 -14.36
C LYS A 245 -6.82 6.55 -13.14
N GLU A 246 -6.71 7.85 -13.33
CA GLU A 246 -6.89 8.83 -12.24
C GLU A 246 -8.29 8.70 -11.59
N THR A 247 -9.32 8.45 -12.40
CA THR A 247 -10.67 8.20 -11.86
C THR A 247 -10.70 6.93 -11.06
N TRP A 248 -10.07 5.85 -11.55
CA TRP A 248 -9.98 4.57 -10.85
C TRP A 248 -9.31 4.72 -9.49
N ASP A 249 -8.17 5.39 -9.44
CA ASP A 249 -7.40 5.60 -8.21
C ASP A 249 -8.20 6.41 -7.17
N ASN A 250 -8.87 7.47 -7.61
CA ASN A 250 -9.72 8.29 -6.74
C ASN A 250 -10.90 7.48 -6.18
N GLU A 251 -11.53 6.63 -7.01
CA GLU A 251 -12.65 5.81 -6.56
C GLU A 251 -12.21 4.69 -5.59
N MET A 252 -10.99 4.15 -5.74
CA MET A 252 -10.44 3.19 -4.79
C MET A 252 -10.17 3.81 -3.42
N GLU A 253 -9.68 5.04 -3.41
CA GLU A 253 -9.52 5.80 -2.17
C GLU A 253 -10.87 6.08 -1.51
N GLU A 254 -11.83 6.55 -2.29
CA GLU A 254 -13.17 6.89 -1.81
C GLU A 254 -13.91 5.66 -1.27
N LEU A 255 -13.80 4.52 -1.95
CA LEU A 255 -14.36 3.25 -1.52
C LEU A 255 -13.79 2.83 -0.16
N SER A 256 -12.47 2.94 0.01
CA SER A 256 -11.79 2.63 1.26
C SER A 256 -12.24 3.57 2.39
N ASN A 257 -12.28 4.87 2.12
CA ASN A 257 -12.73 5.88 3.09
C ASN A 257 -14.16 5.64 3.56
N LEU A 258 -15.05 5.34 2.62
CA LEU A 258 -16.45 5.06 2.92
C LEU A 258 -16.58 3.80 3.78
N TYR A 259 -15.88 2.74 3.42
CA TYR A 259 -15.93 1.48 4.15
C TYR A 259 -15.47 1.66 5.60
N PHE A 260 -14.32 2.25 5.82
CA PHE A 260 -13.77 2.42 7.17
C PHE A 260 -14.51 3.45 8.01
N THR A 261 -15.16 4.44 7.39
CA THR A 261 -16.01 5.40 8.11
C THR A 261 -17.30 4.75 8.62
N CYS A 262 -17.87 3.82 7.86
CA CYS A 262 -19.16 3.21 8.17
C CYS A 262 -19.05 1.84 8.86
N SER A 263 -17.91 1.17 8.77
CA SER A 263 -17.69 -0.14 9.42
C SER A 263 -17.55 0.02 10.94
N SER A 264 -18.36 -0.73 11.68
CA SER A 264 -18.28 -0.78 13.15
C SER A 264 -17.28 -1.81 13.67
N GLU A 265 -16.74 -2.66 12.80
CA GLU A 265 -15.84 -3.76 13.13
C GLU A 265 -14.42 -3.48 12.63
N GLN A 266 -13.52 -3.15 13.56
CA GLN A 266 -12.14 -2.72 13.31
C GLN A 266 -11.19 -3.79 12.75
N HIS A 267 -11.66 -5.00 12.43
CA HIS A 267 -10.77 -6.14 12.14
C HIS A 267 -11.04 -6.86 10.82
N GLU A 268 -11.94 -6.38 9.98
CA GLU A 268 -12.24 -7.03 8.72
C GLU A 268 -11.39 -6.48 7.58
N LEU A 269 -10.68 -7.37 6.87
CA LEU A 269 -10.07 -7.02 5.60
C LEU A 269 -11.19 -6.73 4.59
N PRO A 270 -11.31 -5.52 4.07
CA PRO A 270 -12.41 -5.11 3.19
C PRO A 270 -12.34 -5.74 1.80
N ASP A 271 -11.23 -6.35 1.43
CA ASP A 271 -10.91 -6.82 0.10
C ASP A 271 -11.97 -7.76 -0.48
N ASN A 272 -12.49 -8.67 0.33
CA ASN A 272 -13.54 -9.57 -0.13
C ASN A 272 -14.86 -8.83 -0.43
N ALA A 273 -15.21 -7.85 0.41
CA ALA A 273 -16.38 -7.00 0.20
C ALA A 273 -16.24 -6.14 -1.05
N PHE A 274 -15.07 -5.53 -1.25
CA PHE A 274 -14.76 -4.71 -2.43
C PHE A 274 -14.78 -5.54 -3.71
N PHE A 275 -14.20 -6.74 -3.68
CA PHE A 275 -14.17 -7.61 -4.84
C PHE A 275 -15.57 -8.08 -5.24
N ALA A 276 -16.39 -8.49 -4.28
CA ALA A 276 -17.77 -8.86 -4.53
C ALA A 276 -18.63 -7.67 -5.03
N LEU A 277 -18.46 -6.48 -4.45
CA LEU A 277 -19.12 -5.26 -4.91
C LEU A 277 -18.75 -4.93 -6.35
N TYR A 278 -17.46 -4.93 -6.67
CA TYR A 278 -17.00 -4.59 -8.00
C TYR A 278 -17.39 -5.65 -9.03
N ALA A 279 -17.40 -6.94 -8.66
CA ALA A 279 -17.92 -8.01 -9.51
C ALA A 279 -19.41 -7.81 -9.86
N ARG A 280 -20.23 -7.29 -8.93
CA ARG A 280 -21.63 -6.92 -9.20
C ARG A 280 -21.74 -5.80 -10.22
N ILE A 281 -20.91 -4.77 -10.10
CA ILE A 281 -20.84 -3.66 -11.06
C ILE A 281 -20.45 -4.19 -12.44
N MET A 282 -19.42 -5.01 -12.52
CA MET A 282 -18.94 -5.60 -13.77
C MET A 282 -20.00 -6.50 -14.42
N ALA A 283 -20.64 -7.38 -13.65
CA ALA A 283 -21.71 -8.25 -14.16
C ALA A 283 -22.91 -7.45 -14.69
N TYR A 284 -23.25 -6.37 -14.01
CA TYR A 284 -24.34 -5.48 -14.41
C TYR A 284 -24.01 -4.75 -15.73
N GLU A 285 -22.84 -4.12 -15.84
CA GLU A 285 -22.45 -3.38 -17.04
C GLU A 285 -22.18 -4.30 -18.24
N ALA A 286 -21.60 -5.48 -18.01
CA ALA A 286 -21.41 -6.50 -19.03
C ALA A 286 -22.76 -6.94 -19.62
N ARG A 287 -23.74 -7.24 -18.76
CA ARG A 287 -25.09 -7.60 -19.19
C ARG A 287 -25.76 -6.49 -20.04
N LYS A 288 -25.62 -5.24 -19.62
CA LYS A 288 -26.17 -4.09 -20.39
C LYS A 288 -25.47 -3.91 -21.74
N SER A 289 -24.20 -4.19 -21.81
CA SER A 289 -23.39 -4.06 -23.02
C SER A 289 -23.46 -5.30 -23.93
N GLY A 290 -24.22 -6.33 -23.55
CA GLY A 290 -24.33 -7.59 -24.31
C GLY A 290 -23.05 -8.42 -24.27
N VAL A 291 -22.17 -8.19 -23.30
CA VAL A 291 -20.90 -8.93 -23.09
C VAL A 291 -21.14 -10.06 -22.10
N ASP A 292 -20.64 -11.27 -22.41
CA ASP A 292 -20.68 -12.35 -21.43
C ASP A 292 -19.53 -12.19 -20.41
N CYS A 293 -19.89 -12.04 -19.16
CA CYS A 293 -18.93 -11.92 -18.06
C CYS A 293 -18.48 -13.27 -17.48
N GLY A 294 -18.90 -14.39 -18.06
CA GLY A 294 -18.55 -15.71 -17.55
C GLY A 294 -19.26 -16.11 -16.24
N ASN A 295 -19.21 -17.41 -15.93
CA ASN A 295 -19.89 -17.95 -14.74
C ASN A 295 -19.18 -17.59 -13.43
N SER A 296 -17.87 -17.52 -13.43
CA SER A 296 -17.06 -17.21 -12.23
C SER A 296 -17.39 -15.82 -11.69
N ILE A 297 -17.50 -14.81 -12.57
CA ILE A 297 -17.88 -13.44 -12.17
C ILE A 297 -19.33 -13.41 -11.68
N LYS A 298 -20.24 -14.14 -12.35
CA LYS A 298 -21.64 -14.25 -11.92
C LYS A 298 -21.77 -14.86 -10.52
N HIS A 299 -20.97 -15.89 -10.21
CA HIS A 299 -20.92 -16.49 -8.88
C HIS A 299 -20.36 -15.52 -7.83
N LEU A 300 -19.29 -14.82 -8.15
CA LEU A 300 -18.71 -13.82 -7.25
C LEU A 300 -19.68 -12.65 -7.00
N ALA A 301 -20.34 -12.17 -8.04
CA ALA A 301 -21.35 -11.11 -7.96
C ALA A 301 -22.58 -11.52 -7.13
N ALA A 302 -22.97 -12.80 -7.18
CA ALA A 302 -24.09 -13.35 -6.43
C ALA A 302 -23.74 -13.77 -5.00
N TYR A 303 -22.51 -13.55 -4.56
CA TYR A 303 -22.07 -13.96 -3.25
C TYR A 303 -22.78 -13.17 -2.14
N THR A 304 -23.31 -13.90 -1.15
CA THR A 304 -24.01 -13.33 0.00
C THR A 304 -23.39 -13.81 1.30
N HIS A 305 -23.42 -12.96 2.30
CA HIS A 305 -22.81 -13.18 3.60
C HIS A 305 -23.81 -13.76 4.60
N ASN A 306 -23.70 -15.05 4.93
CA ASN A 306 -24.51 -15.71 5.93
C ASN A 306 -23.79 -15.75 7.30
N HIS A 307 -23.88 -14.67 8.08
CA HIS A 307 -23.51 -14.62 9.53
C HIS A 307 -22.04 -14.69 9.95
N ASN A 308 -21.08 -14.83 9.05
CA ASN A 308 -19.65 -14.80 9.39
C ASN A 308 -19.00 -13.47 8.99
N THR A 309 -17.89 -13.11 9.59
CA THR A 309 -17.12 -11.94 9.19
C THR A 309 -16.45 -12.15 7.83
N TRP A 310 -16.32 -11.13 7.01
CA TRP A 310 -15.70 -11.23 5.67
C TRP A 310 -14.25 -11.76 5.72
N SER A 311 -13.55 -11.54 6.81
CA SER A 311 -12.20 -12.08 7.05
C SER A 311 -12.14 -13.61 7.15
N GLN A 312 -13.29 -14.26 7.44
CA GLN A 312 -13.43 -15.73 7.59
C GLN A 312 -14.01 -16.39 6.33
N ILE A 313 -14.31 -15.61 5.28
CA ILE A 313 -14.96 -16.12 4.09
C ILE A 313 -13.93 -16.28 2.99
N GLU A 314 -13.79 -17.50 2.50
CA GLU A 314 -13.08 -17.75 1.25
C GLU A 314 -14.03 -17.49 0.07
N LEU A 315 -13.81 -16.40 -0.64
CA LEU A 315 -14.46 -16.17 -1.92
C LEU A 315 -14.01 -17.24 -2.93
N PRO A 316 -14.90 -17.65 -3.86
CA PRO A 316 -14.49 -18.53 -4.93
C PRO A 316 -13.33 -17.90 -5.70
N PHE A 317 -12.31 -18.68 -6.00
CA PHE A 317 -11.17 -18.21 -6.79
C PHE A 317 -11.64 -17.86 -8.21
N VAL A 318 -11.36 -16.64 -8.64
CA VAL A 318 -11.64 -16.17 -10.00
C VAL A 318 -10.33 -15.71 -10.63
N PRO A 319 -9.78 -16.45 -11.59
CA PRO A 319 -8.58 -16.03 -12.29
C PRO A 319 -8.84 -14.75 -13.10
N TYR A 320 -7.82 -13.88 -13.20
CA TYR A 320 -7.97 -12.61 -13.93
C TYR A 320 -8.38 -12.80 -15.39
N SER A 321 -7.96 -13.88 -16.02
CA SER A 321 -8.39 -14.26 -17.39
C SER A 321 -9.90 -14.35 -17.57
N ASP A 322 -10.66 -14.67 -16.51
CA ASP A 322 -12.12 -14.76 -16.57
C ASP A 322 -12.77 -13.37 -16.74
N PHE A 323 -12.04 -12.30 -16.39
CA PHE A 323 -12.48 -10.92 -16.60
C PHE A 323 -12.19 -10.41 -18.02
N SER A 324 -11.48 -11.17 -18.86
CA SER A 324 -11.03 -10.74 -20.20
C SER A 324 -12.17 -10.25 -21.12
N GLY A 325 -13.36 -10.80 -21.00
CA GLY A 325 -14.53 -10.29 -21.75
C GLY A 325 -14.89 -8.85 -21.42
N ILE A 326 -14.53 -8.37 -20.23
CA ILE A 326 -14.77 -7.01 -19.75
C ILE A 326 -13.52 -6.16 -19.93
N THR A 327 -12.36 -6.64 -19.47
CA THR A 327 -11.11 -5.88 -19.45
C THR A 327 -10.57 -5.62 -20.86
N ASN A 328 -10.68 -6.60 -21.77
CA ASN A 328 -10.31 -6.42 -23.18
C ASN A 328 -11.28 -5.51 -23.96
N ASN A 329 -12.43 -5.16 -23.37
CA ASN A 329 -13.36 -4.18 -23.92
C ASN A 329 -13.21 -2.86 -23.17
N GLY A 330 -12.29 -2.02 -23.61
CA GLY A 330 -11.97 -0.75 -22.95
C GLY A 330 -13.21 0.16 -22.72
N SER A 331 -14.24 0.06 -23.55
CA SER A 331 -15.50 0.80 -23.34
C SER A 331 -16.27 0.28 -22.14
N VAL A 332 -16.35 -1.04 -21.96
CA VAL A 332 -17.04 -1.68 -20.83
C VAL A 332 -16.24 -1.46 -19.54
N ALA A 333 -14.93 -1.66 -19.58
CA ALA A 333 -14.04 -1.40 -18.43
C ALA A 333 -14.20 0.05 -17.92
N LYS A 334 -14.13 1.02 -18.83
CA LYS A 334 -14.35 2.45 -18.52
C LYS A 334 -15.73 2.72 -17.93
N THR A 335 -16.76 2.04 -18.43
CA THR A 335 -18.12 2.17 -17.88
C THR A 335 -18.23 1.60 -16.48
N CYS A 336 -17.53 0.48 -16.17
CA CYS A 336 -17.46 -0.10 -14.83
C CYS A 336 -16.85 0.87 -13.82
N VAL A 337 -15.73 1.52 -14.17
CA VAL A 337 -15.10 2.54 -13.31
C VAL A 337 -16.05 3.72 -13.05
N LYS A 338 -16.67 4.25 -14.10
CA LYS A 338 -17.65 5.34 -13.97
C LYS A 338 -18.89 4.94 -13.17
N MET A 339 -19.30 3.67 -13.25
CA MET A 339 -20.42 3.17 -12.46
C MET A 339 -20.06 3.08 -10.98
N LEU A 340 -18.86 2.64 -10.64
CA LEU A 340 -18.37 2.67 -9.26
C LEU A 340 -18.45 4.09 -8.71
N LYS A 341 -17.92 5.07 -9.43
CA LYS A 341 -18.04 6.49 -9.07
C LYS A 341 -19.48 6.89 -8.80
N THR A 342 -20.37 6.55 -9.72
CA THR A 342 -21.80 6.87 -9.58
C THR A 342 -22.40 6.25 -8.32
N VAL A 343 -22.04 5.00 -8.01
CA VAL A 343 -22.50 4.29 -6.81
C VAL A 343 -22.02 5.01 -5.55
N LEU A 344 -20.74 5.37 -5.48
CA LEU A 344 -20.16 6.05 -4.32
C LEU A 344 -20.74 7.45 -4.11
N ASP A 345 -20.87 8.23 -5.18
CA ASP A 345 -21.49 9.56 -5.14
C ASP A 345 -22.94 9.53 -4.66
N HIS A 346 -23.71 8.51 -5.05
CA HIS A 346 -25.09 8.36 -4.64
C HIS A 346 -25.24 7.74 -3.25
N TYR A 347 -24.34 6.82 -2.88
CA TYR A 347 -24.31 6.26 -1.54
C TYR A 347 -24.27 7.37 -0.49
N LYS A 348 -23.38 8.34 -0.63
CA LYS A 348 -23.27 9.50 0.26
C LYS A 348 -24.57 10.32 0.36
N LYS A 349 -25.35 10.40 -0.73
CA LYS A 349 -26.64 11.13 -0.76
C LYS A 349 -27.77 10.35 -0.10
N ILE A 350 -27.70 9.04 -0.11
CA ILE A 350 -28.77 8.15 0.37
C ILE A 350 -28.61 7.80 1.85
N VAL A 351 -27.38 7.69 2.32
CA VAL A 351 -27.05 7.37 3.72
C VAL A 351 -27.90 8.15 4.74
N PRO A 352 -28.09 9.47 4.62
CA PRO A 352 -28.87 10.22 5.59
C PRO A 352 -30.33 9.76 5.73
N TYR A 353 -30.89 9.07 4.72
CA TYR A 353 -32.30 8.65 4.69
C TYR A 353 -32.52 7.21 5.18
N PHE A 354 -31.50 6.34 5.10
CA PHE A 354 -31.64 4.92 5.42
C PHE A 354 -30.94 4.50 6.72
N GLY A 355 -30.15 5.40 7.30
CA GLY A 355 -29.25 5.08 8.39
C GLY A 355 -27.99 4.34 7.89
N ASP A 356 -26.84 4.79 8.35
CA ASP A 356 -25.53 4.40 7.83
C ASP A 356 -25.31 2.89 7.85
N ARG A 357 -25.65 2.24 8.96
CA ARG A 357 -25.37 0.82 9.15
C ARG A 357 -26.18 -0.10 8.23
N THR A 358 -27.47 0.16 8.06
CA THR A 358 -28.34 -0.71 7.25
C THR A 358 -27.98 -0.64 5.77
N LEU A 359 -27.71 0.56 5.27
CA LEU A 359 -27.30 0.74 3.88
C LEU A 359 -25.92 0.14 3.63
N PHE A 360 -24.99 0.35 4.55
CA PHE A 360 -23.65 -0.25 4.51
C PHE A 360 -23.73 -1.77 4.44
N GLU A 361 -24.45 -2.41 5.35
CA GLU A 361 -24.62 -3.86 5.37
C GLU A 361 -25.22 -4.37 4.05
N THR A 362 -26.22 -3.68 3.49
CA THR A 362 -26.86 -4.10 2.24
C THR A 362 -25.91 -4.01 1.03
N PHE A 363 -25.08 -2.97 0.96
CA PHE A 363 -24.18 -2.77 -0.17
C PHE A 363 -22.91 -3.62 -0.09
N PHE A 364 -22.27 -3.63 1.06
CA PHE A 364 -20.98 -4.30 1.24
C PHE A 364 -21.12 -5.74 1.74
N HIS A 365 -22.15 -6.03 2.52
CA HIS A 365 -22.38 -7.31 3.18
C HIS A 365 -23.80 -7.86 2.92
N PRO A 366 -24.22 -8.04 1.67
CA PRO A 366 -25.55 -8.54 1.39
C PRO A 366 -25.77 -9.92 2.03
N LYS A 367 -26.82 -10.08 2.82
CA LYS A 367 -27.10 -11.31 3.60
C LYS A 367 -27.93 -12.31 2.82
N ASN A 368 -28.64 -11.85 1.81
CA ASN A 368 -29.59 -12.65 1.06
C ASN A 368 -29.85 -12.10 -0.35
N LYS A 369 -30.65 -12.81 -1.13
CA LYS A 369 -30.99 -12.41 -2.50
C LYS A 369 -31.71 -11.07 -2.58
N ASN A 370 -32.53 -10.71 -1.60
CA ASN A 370 -33.28 -9.44 -1.62
C ASN A 370 -32.30 -8.25 -1.47
N ASP A 371 -31.24 -8.39 -0.71
CA ASP A 371 -30.19 -7.38 -0.59
C ASP A 371 -29.47 -7.19 -1.92
N LEU A 372 -29.17 -8.29 -2.63
CA LEU A 372 -28.59 -8.22 -3.98
C LEU A 372 -29.56 -7.57 -4.98
N ASP A 373 -30.82 -7.92 -4.96
CA ASP A 373 -31.84 -7.34 -5.84
C ASP A 373 -32.02 -5.85 -5.55
N PHE A 374 -31.99 -5.45 -4.27
CA PHE A 374 -31.99 -4.03 -3.88
C PHE A 374 -30.77 -3.29 -4.44
N THR A 375 -29.58 -3.85 -4.32
CA THR A 375 -28.35 -3.26 -4.87
C THR A 375 -28.45 -3.07 -6.39
N LEU A 376 -28.98 -4.06 -7.11
CA LEU A 376 -29.22 -3.95 -8.57
C LEU A 376 -30.24 -2.87 -8.91
N CYS A 377 -31.34 -2.77 -8.15
CA CYS A 377 -32.31 -1.70 -8.32
C CYS A 377 -31.71 -0.31 -8.10
N CYS A 378 -30.84 -0.17 -7.11
CA CYS A 378 -30.10 1.08 -6.90
C CYS A 378 -29.21 1.43 -8.09
N TYR A 379 -28.48 0.47 -8.66
CA TYR A 379 -27.66 0.71 -9.86
C TYR A 379 -28.49 1.19 -11.05
N GLU A 380 -29.68 0.61 -11.27
CA GLU A 380 -30.57 1.07 -12.32
C GLU A 380 -31.12 2.49 -12.06
N TYR A 381 -31.38 2.80 -10.81
CA TYR A 381 -31.86 4.13 -10.42
C TYR A 381 -30.77 5.19 -10.55
N PHE A 382 -29.57 4.89 -10.12
CA PHE A 382 -28.45 5.84 -10.13
C PHE A 382 -27.98 6.19 -11.54
N LYS A 383 -28.22 5.32 -12.51
CA LYS A 383 -27.83 5.53 -13.92
C LYS A 383 -28.79 6.43 -14.70
N LYS A 384 -29.98 6.70 -14.16
CA LYS A 384 -30.98 7.62 -14.75
C LYS A 384 -30.72 9.05 -14.34
#